data_b9f2f2b8a5d29186caefc6ae2bff356f
#
_entry.id   b9f2f2b8a5d29186caefc6ae2bff356f
#
_cell.length_a   1.000
_cell.length_b   1.000
_cell.length_c   1.000
_cell.angle_alpha   90.00
_cell.angle_beta   90.00
_cell.angle_gamma   90.00
#
_symmetry.space_group_name_H-M   'P 1'
#
loop_
_entity.id
_entity.type
_entity.pdbx_description
1 polymer ?
#
loop_
_entity_poly.entity_id
_entity_poly.type
_entity_poly.pdbx_seq_one_letter_code
_entity_poly.pdbx_strand_id
1 'polypeptide(L)'
;MEMCVAGTRITQEGVDSMETKNQDRISELVEKQKDTYTSMADEIWGYAEPRFQEYESSRVQQEYLASRGFSIRADLAGEKTAFIAEWGSGKPVLAFLGEFDALSSLQQEADCTERRPIAGKTDGHGCGHHLLGTASVAAVDALKSYMEEKDLKGTIRYYGCPAEENAGGKAYLVRDGYFNDCDIAITWHPSTTNKTMGDDKFLANFRVFFTFHGISSHAAGAPELGRSALDAVEIMDIGVNYMREHMIDAARVHGAITNTGGIAPNVIPAEAQVLYAIRAPKVTQVKKLYERMCDIAKGAALITGTTVDIRQVAAYSNVIGNDVLEEVMDKNLDHFIPIGYTEEELAYAGKFKEVVTELDKEGLKDMIAHVVEKDKRKEVLDMPLLDFKLDRSESYGGGGSTDVGDVSWVVPTVQTNVCCYAAGTALHSWQAVAQGKASIAHKGMLTAAKVMACTGADLLENPELIKKAHKDWLEELDGETYPNPLPPEVKPE
;
A
#
# COMPACT_ATOMS: atom_id res chain seq x y z
N MET A 1 -14.15 -45.87 -19.54
CA MET A 1 -14.31 -46.77 -18.38
C MET A 1 -14.70 -45.88 -17.22
N GLU A 2 -16.03 -45.70 -17.13
CA GLU A 2 -16.70 -44.88 -16.12
C GLU A 2 -16.56 -45.53 -14.74
N MET A 3 -16.21 -44.76 -13.74
CA MET A 3 -16.49 -45.13 -12.35
C MET A 3 -17.34 -44.05 -11.72
N CYS A 4 -18.64 -44.31 -11.65
CA CYS A 4 -19.58 -43.57 -10.79
C CYS A 4 -19.25 -43.83 -9.33
N VAL A 5 -19.09 -42.74 -8.51
CA VAL A 5 -19.31 -42.78 -7.09
C VAL A 5 -20.41 -41.77 -6.76
N ALA A 6 -21.53 -42.35 -6.28
CA ALA A 6 -22.69 -41.58 -5.84
C ALA A 6 -22.37 -40.84 -4.54
N GLY A 7 -22.45 -39.50 -4.58
CA GLY A 7 -22.45 -38.61 -3.39
C GLY A 7 -23.45 -37.50 -3.67
N THR A 8 -24.40 -37.37 -2.79
CA THR A 8 -25.57 -36.50 -2.80
C THR A 8 -25.22 -35.07 -3.23
N ARG A 9 -25.67 -34.65 -4.41
CA ARG A 9 -25.69 -33.24 -4.82
C ARG A 9 -26.67 -32.50 -3.93
N ILE A 10 -26.17 -31.75 -2.97
CA ILE A 10 -26.90 -30.61 -2.41
C ILE A 10 -26.78 -29.53 -3.50
N THR A 11 -27.90 -29.09 -4.00
CA THR A 11 -28.01 -28.22 -5.15
C THR A 11 -27.30 -26.89 -4.91
N GLN A 12 -26.24 -26.64 -5.62
CA GLN A 12 -25.45 -25.41 -5.72
C GLN A 12 -26.27 -24.25 -6.34
N GLU A 13 -27.40 -24.55 -6.96
CA GLU A 13 -28.30 -23.62 -7.65
C GLU A 13 -28.96 -22.55 -6.76
N GLY A 14 -29.05 -22.74 -5.45
CA GLY A 14 -29.65 -21.75 -4.54
C GLY A 14 -28.68 -20.69 -4.04
N VAL A 15 -27.39 -21.02 -3.97
CA VAL A 15 -26.32 -20.11 -3.51
C VAL A 15 -25.84 -19.25 -4.68
N ASP A 16 -25.62 -19.85 -5.85
CA ASP A 16 -25.20 -19.14 -7.08
C ASP A 16 -26.22 -18.06 -7.51
N SER A 17 -27.53 -18.26 -7.29
CA SER A 17 -28.55 -17.29 -7.70
C SER A 17 -28.71 -16.08 -6.76
N MET A 18 -28.20 -16.13 -5.53
CA MET A 18 -28.20 -14.99 -4.60
C MET A 18 -26.93 -14.13 -4.75
N GLU A 19 -25.77 -14.77 -4.95
CA GLU A 19 -24.49 -14.09 -5.16
C GLU A 19 -24.54 -13.21 -6.43
N THR A 20 -25.04 -13.72 -7.54
CA THR A 20 -25.16 -12.95 -8.81
C THR A 20 -26.01 -11.68 -8.67
N LYS A 21 -27.03 -11.69 -7.81
CA LYS A 21 -27.89 -10.51 -7.62
C LYS A 21 -27.23 -9.36 -6.86
N ASN A 22 -26.34 -9.65 -5.92
CA ASN A 22 -25.57 -8.63 -5.21
C ASN A 22 -24.61 -7.92 -6.16
N GLN A 23 -23.82 -8.72 -6.87
CA GLN A 23 -22.78 -8.26 -7.78
C GLN A 23 -23.34 -7.41 -8.91
N ASP A 24 -24.42 -7.85 -9.55
CA ASP A 24 -25.10 -7.08 -10.59
C ASP A 24 -25.62 -5.73 -10.04
N ARG A 25 -26.30 -5.77 -8.88
CA ARG A 25 -26.87 -4.55 -8.30
C ARG A 25 -25.81 -3.56 -7.86
N ILE A 26 -24.76 -4.01 -7.22
CA ILE A 26 -23.62 -3.16 -6.79
C ILE A 26 -22.91 -2.61 -8.01
N SER A 27 -22.73 -3.41 -9.07
CA SER A 27 -22.17 -2.94 -10.34
C SER A 27 -22.99 -1.78 -10.93
N GLU A 28 -24.32 -1.90 -10.97
CA GLU A 28 -25.20 -0.81 -11.43
C GLU A 28 -25.04 0.46 -10.58
N LEU A 29 -24.94 0.33 -9.26
CA LEU A 29 -24.79 1.47 -8.34
C LEU A 29 -23.46 2.21 -8.58
N VAL A 30 -22.36 1.47 -8.78
CA VAL A 30 -21.05 2.05 -9.11
C VAL A 30 -21.10 2.73 -10.47
N GLU A 31 -21.60 2.03 -11.52
CA GLU A 31 -21.66 2.57 -12.89
C GLU A 31 -22.53 3.85 -12.97
N LYS A 32 -23.58 3.94 -12.19
CA LYS A 32 -24.45 5.12 -12.15
C LYS A 32 -23.71 6.41 -11.77
N GLN A 33 -22.66 6.30 -10.97
CA GLN A 33 -21.86 7.42 -10.47
C GLN A 33 -20.45 7.48 -11.07
N LYS A 34 -20.15 6.66 -12.08
CA LYS A 34 -18.79 6.49 -12.64
C LYS A 34 -18.13 7.82 -13.02
N ASP A 35 -18.87 8.73 -13.66
CA ASP A 35 -18.33 10.01 -14.12
C ASP A 35 -17.90 10.89 -12.93
N THR A 36 -18.61 10.79 -11.80
CA THR A 36 -18.23 11.49 -10.56
C THR A 36 -16.95 10.91 -9.98
N TYR A 37 -16.84 9.60 -9.95
CA TYR A 37 -15.64 8.94 -9.40
C TYR A 37 -14.43 9.15 -10.30
N THR A 38 -14.55 9.02 -11.61
CA THR A 38 -13.44 9.27 -12.53
C THR A 38 -12.99 10.73 -12.48
N SER A 39 -13.92 11.69 -12.38
CA SER A 39 -13.58 13.10 -12.20
C SER A 39 -12.85 13.36 -10.88
N MET A 40 -13.26 12.72 -9.78
CA MET A 40 -12.59 12.84 -8.48
C MET A 40 -11.15 12.28 -8.56
N ALA A 41 -10.96 11.11 -9.15
CA ALA A 41 -9.64 10.53 -9.35
C ALA A 41 -8.73 11.43 -10.19
N ASP A 42 -9.27 12.01 -11.27
CA ASP A 42 -8.55 12.94 -12.13
C ASP A 42 -8.18 14.26 -11.44
N GLU A 43 -9.03 14.73 -10.53
CA GLU A 43 -8.79 15.91 -9.72
C GLU A 43 -7.67 15.67 -8.70
N ILE A 44 -7.73 14.55 -7.97
CA ILE A 44 -6.67 14.13 -7.02
C ILE A 44 -5.35 13.89 -7.77
N TRP A 45 -5.37 13.24 -8.93
CA TRP A 45 -4.20 13.10 -9.79
C TRP A 45 -3.60 14.47 -10.14
N GLY A 46 -4.45 15.46 -10.38
CA GLY A 46 -4.04 16.82 -10.69
C GLY A 46 -3.41 17.56 -9.51
N TYR A 47 -3.82 17.31 -8.28
CA TYR A 47 -3.20 17.89 -7.08
C TYR A 47 -1.83 17.29 -6.82
N ALA A 48 -1.70 15.97 -6.86
CA ALA A 48 -0.44 15.25 -6.63
C ALA A 48 0.27 15.70 -5.36
N GLU A 49 -0.44 15.75 -4.25
CA GLU A 49 0.05 16.22 -2.96
C GLU A 49 0.85 15.13 -2.25
N PRO A 50 2.08 15.42 -1.79
CA PRO A 50 2.91 14.44 -1.09
C PRO A 50 2.46 14.27 0.37
N ARG A 51 3.04 13.29 1.04
CA ARG A 51 2.75 12.88 2.42
C ARG A 51 2.46 14.07 3.36
N PHE A 52 1.42 13.96 4.16
CA PHE A 52 0.92 14.94 5.13
C PHE A 52 0.59 16.33 4.56
N GLN A 53 0.56 16.47 3.23
CA GLN A 53 0.21 17.70 2.53
C GLN A 53 -1.00 17.50 1.61
N GLU A 54 -1.70 16.39 1.74
CA GLU A 54 -2.82 15.95 0.88
C GLU A 54 -4.11 16.69 1.23
N TYR A 55 -4.05 18.02 1.39
CA TYR A 55 -5.18 18.83 1.86
C TYR A 55 -6.35 18.83 0.90
N GLU A 56 -6.11 19.07 -0.39
CA GLU A 56 -7.13 19.12 -1.40
C GLU A 56 -7.66 17.72 -1.72
N SER A 57 -6.78 16.73 -1.80
CA SER A 57 -7.14 15.32 -2.02
C SER A 57 -8.02 14.78 -0.89
N SER A 58 -7.73 15.13 0.34
CA SER A 58 -8.55 14.81 1.52
C SER A 58 -9.89 15.56 1.48
N ARG A 59 -9.86 16.87 1.17
CA ARG A 59 -11.04 17.71 1.14
C ARG A 59 -12.11 17.23 0.15
N VAL A 60 -11.73 16.93 -1.09
CA VAL A 60 -12.72 16.52 -2.12
C VAL A 60 -13.40 15.21 -1.73
N GLN A 61 -12.69 14.28 -1.13
CA GLN A 61 -13.26 13.02 -0.64
C GLN A 61 -14.20 13.25 0.55
N GLN A 62 -13.82 14.09 1.52
CA GLN A 62 -14.66 14.47 2.66
C GLN A 62 -15.94 15.15 2.22
N GLU A 63 -15.86 16.14 1.34
CA GLU A 63 -17.01 16.86 0.82
C GLU A 63 -17.99 15.94 0.07
N TYR A 64 -17.46 15.04 -0.76
CA TYR A 64 -18.28 14.05 -1.45
C TYR A 64 -19.01 13.14 -0.45
N LEU A 65 -18.29 12.49 0.45
CA LEU A 65 -18.89 11.57 1.43
C LEU A 65 -19.87 12.26 2.36
N ALA A 66 -19.59 13.51 2.79
CA ALA A 66 -20.54 14.32 3.54
C ALA A 66 -21.83 14.58 2.74
N SER A 67 -21.72 14.89 1.44
CA SER A 67 -22.88 15.07 0.55
C SER A 67 -23.70 13.79 0.39
N ARG A 68 -23.08 12.63 0.58
CA ARG A 68 -23.73 11.33 0.56
C ARG A 68 -24.31 10.91 1.93
N GLY A 69 -24.20 11.78 2.94
CA GLY A 69 -24.78 11.58 4.28
C GLY A 69 -23.88 10.81 5.26
N PHE A 70 -22.57 10.70 4.97
CA PHE A 70 -21.60 10.21 5.95
C PHE A 70 -21.26 11.32 6.96
N SER A 71 -21.06 10.93 8.21
CA SER A 71 -20.53 11.78 9.27
C SER A 71 -19.01 11.83 9.16
N ILE A 72 -18.43 13.02 9.08
CA ILE A 72 -16.98 13.19 8.92
C ILE A 72 -16.32 13.50 10.28
N ARG A 73 -15.21 12.82 10.57
CA ARG A 73 -14.29 13.12 11.66
C ARG A 73 -12.88 13.25 11.10
N ALA A 74 -12.31 14.45 11.12
CA ALA A 74 -11.00 14.78 10.56
C ALA A 74 -9.95 15.04 11.64
N ASP A 75 -8.70 15.35 11.24
CA ASP A 75 -7.56 15.65 12.11
C ASP A 75 -7.24 14.49 13.08
N LEU A 76 -7.06 13.29 12.56
CA LEU A 76 -6.88 12.08 13.36
C LEU A 76 -5.40 11.82 13.66
N ALA A 77 -5.08 11.32 14.86
CA ALA A 77 -3.73 10.92 15.27
C ALA A 77 -2.64 12.01 15.09
N GLY A 78 -3.04 13.28 14.94
CA GLY A 78 -2.14 14.39 14.62
C GLY A 78 -1.89 14.60 13.13
N GLU A 79 -2.49 13.78 12.27
CA GLU A 79 -2.46 13.90 10.81
C GLU A 79 -3.63 14.76 10.34
N LYS A 80 -3.34 15.96 9.84
CA LYS A 80 -4.38 16.93 9.44
C LYS A 80 -5.21 16.50 8.24
N THR A 81 -4.67 15.62 7.43
CA THR A 81 -5.29 15.13 6.21
C THR A 81 -5.98 13.76 6.39
N ALA A 82 -5.77 13.10 7.56
CA ALA A 82 -6.47 11.88 7.92
C ALA A 82 -7.91 12.15 8.37
N PHE A 83 -8.85 11.30 7.95
CA PHE A 83 -10.24 11.42 8.35
C PHE A 83 -10.97 10.07 8.33
N ILE A 84 -12.09 10.02 9.05
CA ILE A 84 -13.07 8.91 8.97
C ILE A 84 -14.39 9.49 8.49
N ALA A 85 -14.99 8.82 7.50
CA ALA A 85 -16.36 9.04 7.11
C ALA A 85 -17.19 7.82 7.50
N GLU A 86 -18.19 8.01 8.37
CA GLU A 86 -18.99 6.92 8.95
C GLU A 86 -20.46 7.04 8.56
N TRP A 87 -21.08 5.90 8.21
CA TRP A 87 -22.51 5.78 7.99
C TRP A 87 -23.03 4.47 8.54
N GLY A 88 -24.31 4.48 8.97
CA GLY A 88 -24.98 3.34 9.58
C GLY A 88 -24.85 3.34 11.11
N SER A 89 -25.15 2.23 11.75
CA SER A 89 -25.04 2.07 13.20
C SER A 89 -25.04 0.62 13.63
N GLY A 90 -24.34 0.34 14.73
CA GLY A 90 -24.23 -1.00 15.30
C GLY A 90 -23.17 -1.86 14.62
N LYS A 91 -23.22 -3.14 14.92
CA LYS A 91 -22.29 -4.16 14.39
C LYS A 91 -22.91 -4.89 13.19
N PRO A 92 -22.07 -5.37 12.26
CA PRO A 92 -20.62 -5.24 12.23
C PRO A 92 -20.16 -3.85 11.81
N VAL A 93 -18.90 -3.50 12.11
CA VAL A 93 -18.23 -2.29 11.63
C VAL A 93 -17.21 -2.69 10.57
N LEU A 94 -17.46 -2.31 9.32
CA LEU A 94 -16.57 -2.57 8.19
C LEU A 94 -15.77 -1.31 7.85
N ALA A 95 -14.45 -1.42 7.86
CA ALA A 95 -13.53 -0.35 7.50
C ALA A 95 -13.07 -0.50 6.04
N PHE A 96 -13.12 0.57 5.26
CA PHE A 96 -12.58 0.66 3.91
C PHE A 96 -11.43 1.65 3.92
N LEU A 97 -10.22 1.19 3.52
CA LEU A 97 -9.02 2.02 3.57
C LEU A 97 -8.82 2.70 2.22
N GLY A 98 -8.55 3.99 2.23
CA GLY A 98 -8.27 4.77 1.03
C GLY A 98 -7.01 5.61 1.21
N GLU A 99 -6.06 5.47 0.30
CA GLU A 99 -4.82 6.24 0.22
C GLU A 99 -4.93 7.28 -0.88
N PHE A 100 -4.20 8.40 -0.75
CA PHE A 100 -4.29 9.50 -1.71
C PHE A 100 -3.03 10.39 -1.76
N ASP A 101 -1.92 9.95 -1.17
CA ASP A 101 -0.64 10.63 -1.24
C ASP A 101 0.08 10.38 -2.57
N ALA A 102 0.88 11.36 -3.01
CA ALA A 102 1.68 11.32 -4.22
C ALA A 102 3.17 11.15 -3.88
N LEU A 103 3.94 10.72 -4.89
CA LEU A 103 5.38 10.54 -4.82
C LEU A 103 6.13 11.76 -5.33
N SER A 104 7.15 12.15 -4.59
CA SER A 104 8.01 13.27 -4.96
C SER A 104 8.84 13.00 -6.22
N SER A 105 9.05 14.03 -7.03
CA SER A 105 9.87 14.02 -8.23
C SER A 105 9.36 13.14 -9.38
N LEU A 106 8.06 12.81 -9.37
CA LEU A 106 7.43 11.96 -10.40
C LEU A 106 6.43 12.69 -11.29
N GLN A 107 6.38 14.03 -11.28
CA GLN A 107 5.48 14.78 -12.17
C GLN A 107 5.63 14.34 -13.63
N GLN A 108 4.51 14.16 -14.34
CA GLN A 108 4.47 13.68 -15.71
C GLN A 108 3.17 14.12 -16.39
N GLU A 109 3.22 14.45 -17.68
CA GLU A 109 2.01 14.65 -18.49
C GLU A 109 1.23 13.34 -18.63
N ALA A 110 -0.10 13.42 -18.54
CA ALA A 110 -0.99 12.28 -18.79
C ALA A 110 -0.91 11.82 -20.25
N ASP A 111 -1.13 10.54 -20.49
CA ASP A 111 -1.23 9.90 -21.81
C ASP A 111 0.02 10.05 -22.70
N CYS A 112 1.15 10.43 -22.13
CA CYS A 112 2.39 10.64 -22.86
C CYS A 112 3.36 9.47 -22.66
N THR A 113 3.76 8.84 -23.77
CA THR A 113 4.71 7.70 -23.78
C THR A 113 6.17 8.13 -23.76
N GLU A 114 6.44 9.40 -23.48
CA GLU A 114 7.78 9.96 -23.29
C GLU A 114 7.85 10.61 -21.90
N ARG A 115 9.05 10.63 -21.29
CA ARG A 115 9.25 11.39 -20.06
C ARG A 115 9.07 12.89 -20.34
N ARG A 116 7.95 13.44 -19.89
CA ARG A 116 7.57 14.83 -20.10
C ARG A 116 7.07 15.47 -18.80
N PRO A 117 7.98 16.03 -18.00
CA PRO A 117 7.63 16.67 -16.72
C PRO A 117 6.74 17.90 -16.90
N ILE A 118 5.76 18.07 -16.03
CA ILE A 118 4.87 19.24 -16.03
C ILE A 118 5.60 20.41 -15.37
N ALA A 119 5.73 21.53 -16.09
CA ALA A 119 6.37 22.73 -15.57
C ALA A 119 5.66 23.27 -14.32
N GLY A 120 6.42 23.59 -13.27
CA GLY A 120 5.89 24.11 -12.00
C GLY A 120 5.28 23.07 -11.06
N LYS A 121 5.31 21.79 -11.42
CA LYS A 121 4.96 20.67 -10.53
C LYS A 121 6.21 19.85 -10.20
N THR A 122 6.17 19.12 -9.08
CA THR A 122 7.28 18.26 -8.64
C THR A 122 6.82 16.80 -8.49
N ASP A 123 5.58 16.57 -8.06
CA ASP A 123 5.12 15.30 -7.55
C ASP A 123 4.09 14.66 -8.49
N GLY A 124 3.89 13.34 -8.37
CA GLY A 124 2.97 12.60 -9.23
C GLY A 124 2.52 11.27 -8.62
N HIS A 125 1.33 10.83 -8.96
CA HIS A 125 0.75 9.56 -8.47
C HIS A 125 1.37 8.33 -9.16
N GLY A 126 2.63 8.05 -8.84
CA GLY A 126 3.37 6.91 -9.38
C GLY A 126 2.98 5.55 -8.78
N CYS A 127 2.26 5.54 -7.67
CA CYS A 127 1.68 4.33 -7.05
C CYS A 127 0.16 4.19 -7.29
N GLY A 128 -0.48 5.23 -7.82
CA GLY A 128 -1.89 5.20 -8.17
C GLY A 128 -2.85 5.45 -7.00
N HIS A 129 -2.41 6.07 -5.92
CA HIS A 129 -3.23 6.31 -4.73
C HIS A 129 -4.45 7.21 -5.01
N HIS A 130 -4.42 8.07 -6.04
CA HIS A 130 -5.61 8.79 -6.51
C HIS A 130 -6.74 7.85 -6.96
N LEU A 131 -6.40 6.69 -7.57
CA LEU A 131 -7.36 5.63 -7.91
C LEU A 131 -7.76 4.86 -6.66
N LEU A 132 -6.79 4.57 -5.76
CA LEU A 132 -7.00 3.77 -4.56
C LEU A 132 -8.02 4.42 -3.65
N GLY A 133 -7.81 5.66 -3.25
CA GLY A 133 -8.74 6.40 -2.40
C GLY A 133 -10.12 6.55 -3.03
N THR A 134 -10.16 6.90 -4.33
CA THR A 134 -11.43 7.09 -5.05
C THR A 134 -12.24 5.79 -5.18
N ALA A 135 -11.61 4.64 -5.45
CA ALA A 135 -12.34 3.37 -5.50
C ALA A 135 -12.91 2.98 -4.12
N SER A 136 -12.17 3.25 -3.05
CA SER A 136 -12.65 2.99 -1.69
C SER A 136 -13.83 3.93 -1.32
N VAL A 137 -13.82 5.20 -1.77
CA VAL A 137 -14.98 6.10 -1.69
C VAL A 137 -16.17 5.55 -2.48
N ALA A 138 -15.94 5.11 -3.71
CA ALA A 138 -16.99 4.53 -4.56
C ALA A 138 -17.57 3.25 -3.96
N ALA A 139 -16.74 2.41 -3.34
CA ALA A 139 -17.16 1.19 -2.68
C ALA A 139 -18.11 1.46 -1.51
N VAL A 140 -17.76 2.38 -0.61
CA VAL A 140 -18.62 2.70 0.55
C VAL A 140 -19.91 3.40 0.13
N ASP A 141 -19.90 4.22 -0.92
CA ASP A 141 -21.11 4.90 -1.44
C ASP A 141 -22.08 3.90 -2.10
N ALA A 142 -21.55 2.96 -2.90
CA ALA A 142 -22.36 1.90 -3.50
C ALA A 142 -22.88 0.93 -2.43
N LEU A 143 -22.04 0.52 -1.48
CA LEU A 143 -22.45 -0.36 -0.38
C LEU A 143 -23.52 0.29 0.51
N LYS A 144 -23.37 1.58 0.84
CA LYS A 144 -24.40 2.34 1.56
C LYS A 144 -25.74 2.28 0.82
N SER A 145 -25.74 2.56 -0.48
CA SER A 145 -26.97 2.54 -1.29
C SER A 145 -27.58 1.14 -1.30
N TYR A 146 -26.77 0.11 -1.40
CA TYR A 146 -27.20 -1.30 -1.33
C TYR A 146 -27.78 -1.65 0.06
N MET A 147 -27.12 -1.24 1.14
CA MET A 147 -27.62 -1.44 2.51
C MET A 147 -28.99 -0.78 2.73
N GLU A 148 -29.18 0.45 2.22
CA GLU A 148 -30.48 1.16 2.27
C GLU A 148 -31.57 0.39 1.52
N GLU A 149 -31.29 -0.14 0.32
CA GLU A 149 -32.23 -0.93 -0.47
C GLU A 149 -32.61 -2.25 0.16
N LYS A 150 -31.68 -2.89 0.88
CA LYS A 150 -31.86 -4.21 1.50
C LYS A 150 -32.20 -4.17 2.99
N ASP A 151 -32.30 -2.97 3.59
CA ASP A 151 -32.45 -2.78 5.05
C ASP A 151 -31.39 -3.52 5.87
N LEU A 152 -30.16 -3.62 5.35
CA LEU A 152 -29.05 -4.24 6.06
C LEU A 152 -28.58 -3.36 7.21
N LYS A 153 -28.21 -4.01 8.33
CA LYS A 153 -27.71 -3.33 9.53
C LYS A 153 -26.21 -3.47 9.65
N GLY A 154 -25.58 -2.47 10.21
CA GLY A 154 -24.13 -2.38 10.42
C GLY A 154 -23.63 -0.96 10.24
N THR A 155 -22.35 -0.78 10.44
CA THR A 155 -21.64 0.47 10.25
C THR A 155 -20.59 0.28 9.14
N ILE A 156 -20.54 1.20 8.21
CA ILE A 156 -19.47 1.28 7.22
C ILE A 156 -18.65 2.56 7.45
N ARG A 157 -17.34 2.42 7.42
CA ARG A 157 -16.39 3.53 7.60
C ARG A 157 -15.43 3.57 6.44
N TYR A 158 -15.28 4.73 5.84
CA TYR A 158 -14.14 5.04 5.00
C TYR A 158 -13.06 5.69 5.87
N TYR A 159 -11.85 5.17 5.79
CA TYR A 159 -10.66 5.75 6.40
C TYR A 159 -9.84 6.42 5.32
N GLY A 160 -9.79 7.74 5.31
CA GLY A 160 -8.85 8.51 4.51
C GLY A 160 -7.48 8.47 5.16
N CYS A 161 -6.58 7.70 4.56
CA CYS A 161 -5.26 7.35 5.08
C CYS A 161 -4.17 8.09 4.29
N PRO A 162 -3.61 9.21 4.81
CA PRO A 162 -2.51 9.92 4.17
C PRO A 162 -1.16 9.21 4.36
N ALA A 163 -0.15 9.65 3.62
CA ALA A 163 1.26 9.41 3.87
C ALA A 163 1.68 7.93 3.92
N GLU A 164 1.07 7.06 3.12
CA GLU A 164 1.47 5.65 3.03
C GLU A 164 2.94 5.53 2.60
N GLU A 165 3.33 6.24 1.54
CA GLU A 165 4.59 6.07 0.81
C GLU A 165 5.86 6.28 1.65
N ASN A 166 5.84 7.16 2.60
CA ASN A 166 7.07 7.57 3.27
C ASN A 166 6.98 7.65 4.79
N ALA A 167 5.78 7.57 5.37
CA ALA A 167 5.61 7.76 6.81
C ALA A 167 4.79 6.66 7.48
N GLY A 168 3.92 5.94 6.74
CA GLY A 168 3.07 4.91 7.31
C GLY A 168 1.94 5.51 8.15
N GLY A 169 1.11 6.38 7.53
CA GLY A 169 0.04 7.10 8.23
C GLY A 169 -0.92 6.20 9.00
N LYS A 170 -1.25 5.02 8.47
CA LYS A 170 -2.12 4.05 9.17
C LYS A 170 -1.55 3.57 10.50
N ALA A 171 -0.21 3.50 10.63
CA ALA A 171 0.41 3.10 11.89
C ALA A 171 0.13 4.10 13.03
N TYR A 172 0.00 5.40 12.74
CA TYR A 172 -0.42 6.41 13.73
C TYR A 172 -1.89 6.23 14.11
N LEU A 173 -2.77 5.97 13.13
CA LEU A 173 -4.19 5.69 13.38
C LEU A 173 -4.38 4.44 14.24
N VAL A 174 -3.62 3.36 13.96
CA VAL A 174 -3.64 2.12 14.75
C VAL A 174 -3.12 2.37 16.16
N ARG A 175 -1.97 3.07 16.30
CA ARG A 175 -1.39 3.42 17.61
C ARG A 175 -2.39 4.15 18.50
N ASP A 176 -3.13 5.07 17.94
CA ASP A 176 -4.08 5.92 18.67
C ASP A 176 -5.48 5.28 18.77
N GLY A 177 -5.65 4.00 18.32
CA GLY A 177 -6.81 3.15 18.58
C GLY A 177 -8.02 3.38 17.67
N TYR A 178 -7.84 4.04 16.52
CA TYR A 178 -8.95 4.36 15.60
C TYR A 178 -9.58 3.13 14.92
N PHE A 179 -8.94 1.97 15.00
CA PHE A 179 -9.44 0.70 14.46
C PHE A 179 -9.97 -0.28 15.51
N ASN A 180 -9.87 0.05 16.82
CA ASN A 180 -10.14 -0.90 17.91
C ASN A 180 -11.57 -1.47 17.94
N ASP A 181 -12.54 -0.79 17.35
CA ASP A 181 -13.94 -1.21 17.28
C ASP A 181 -14.37 -1.70 15.90
N CYS A 182 -13.46 -1.79 14.92
CA CYS A 182 -13.73 -2.39 13.62
C CYS A 182 -13.75 -3.91 13.72
N ASP A 183 -14.61 -4.54 12.92
CA ASP A 183 -14.68 -5.98 12.82
C ASP A 183 -13.88 -6.53 11.65
N ILE A 184 -13.86 -5.81 10.51
CA ILE A 184 -13.11 -6.17 9.28
C ILE A 184 -12.57 -4.90 8.64
N ALA A 185 -11.39 -4.99 8.01
CA ALA A 185 -10.85 -3.97 7.11
C ALA A 185 -10.71 -4.52 5.69
N ILE A 186 -11.07 -3.68 4.71
CA ILE A 186 -11.09 -3.99 3.28
C ILE A 186 -10.30 -2.92 2.54
N THR A 187 -9.40 -3.34 1.65
CA THR A 187 -8.64 -2.42 0.81
C THR A 187 -8.31 -3.05 -0.54
N TRP A 188 -7.67 -2.26 -1.40
CA TRP A 188 -7.18 -2.71 -2.69
C TRP A 188 -5.92 -1.95 -3.10
N HIS A 189 -5.26 -2.35 -4.18
CA HIS A 189 -4.17 -1.59 -4.75
C HIS A 189 -4.19 -1.63 -6.29
N PRO A 190 -3.99 -0.50 -7.00
CA PRO A 190 -3.81 -0.49 -8.45
C PRO A 190 -2.52 -1.22 -8.84
N SER A 191 -2.61 -2.05 -9.90
CA SER A 191 -1.54 -2.94 -10.31
C SER A 191 -1.51 -3.10 -11.83
N THR A 192 -0.61 -3.96 -12.31
CA THR A 192 -0.62 -4.48 -13.69
C THR A 192 -1.31 -5.85 -13.78
N THR A 193 -1.81 -6.39 -12.67
CA THR A 193 -2.41 -7.72 -12.57
C THR A 193 -3.68 -7.67 -11.72
N ASN A 194 -4.52 -8.71 -11.85
CA ASN A 194 -5.69 -8.91 -10.99
C ASN A 194 -5.41 -10.07 -10.05
N LYS A 195 -5.40 -9.83 -8.73
CA LYS A 195 -5.09 -10.86 -7.74
C LYS A 195 -5.60 -10.47 -6.35
N THR A 196 -6.29 -11.37 -5.67
CA THR A 196 -6.48 -11.24 -4.23
C THR A 196 -5.15 -11.53 -3.53
N MET A 197 -4.71 -10.66 -2.64
CA MET A 197 -3.45 -10.82 -1.92
C MET A 197 -3.63 -11.93 -0.89
N GLY A 198 -2.89 -13.01 -1.09
CA GLY A 198 -2.82 -14.16 -0.20
C GLY A 198 -1.56 -14.13 0.66
N ASP A 199 -0.76 -15.18 0.59
CA ASP A 199 0.53 -15.33 1.28
C ASP A 199 1.63 -14.36 0.80
N ASP A 200 1.28 -13.29 0.12
CA ASP A 200 2.23 -12.28 -0.31
C ASP A 200 2.90 -11.63 0.90
N LYS A 201 4.20 -11.78 0.95
CA LYS A 201 5.02 -11.38 2.11
C LYS A 201 5.39 -9.91 2.02
N PHE A 202 4.52 -9.04 2.52
CA PHE A 202 4.90 -7.67 2.80
C PHE A 202 5.87 -7.62 3.97
N LEU A 203 7.03 -7.02 3.76
CA LEU A 203 8.06 -6.93 4.79
C LEU A 203 7.75 -5.81 5.77
N ALA A 204 7.96 -6.07 7.06
CA ALA A 204 8.08 -4.98 8.03
C ALA A 204 9.29 -4.10 7.70
N ASN A 205 9.19 -2.80 7.97
CA ASN A 205 10.22 -1.82 7.60
C ASN A 205 10.27 -0.68 8.63
N PHE A 206 11.47 -0.38 9.14
CA PHE A 206 11.72 0.84 9.91
C PHE A 206 12.62 1.77 9.12
N ARG A 207 12.32 3.09 9.18
CA ARG A 207 13.19 4.15 8.65
C ARG A 207 13.70 4.98 9.80
N VAL A 208 15.04 5.11 9.90
CA VAL A 208 15.70 5.70 11.07
C VAL A 208 16.83 6.60 10.61
N PHE A 209 16.80 7.85 11.07
CA PHE A 209 17.95 8.77 10.99
C PHE A 209 18.90 8.54 12.15
N PHE A 210 20.18 8.49 11.85
CA PHE A 210 21.27 8.55 12.80
C PHE A 210 22.06 9.84 12.50
N THR A 211 21.96 10.82 13.40
CA THR A 211 22.63 12.12 13.27
C THR A 211 23.77 12.19 14.28
N PHE A 212 24.99 12.27 13.76
CA PHE A 212 26.18 12.38 14.59
C PHE A 212 26.56 13.84 14.78
N HIS A 213 26.99 14.19 15.99
CA HIS A 213 27.45 15.52 16.39
C HIS A 213 28.88 15.46 16.88
N GLY A 214 29.75 16.19 16.23
CA GLY A 214 31.18 16.28 16.48
C GLY A 214 31.63 17.71 16.83
N ILE A 215 32.90 17.99 16.57
CA ILE A 215 33.53 19.31 16.82
C ILE A 215 34.26 19.74 15.53
N SER A 216 33.89 20.91 15.02
CA SER A 216 34.58 21.48 13.86
C SER A 216 35.94 22.03 14.24
N SER A 217 36.92 21.83 13.35
CA SER A 217 38.26 22.42 13.46
C SER A 217 38.90 22.54 12.09
N HIS A 218 40.01 23.29 11.98
CA HIS A 218 40.79 23.36 10.77
C HIS A 218 41.59 22.06 10.60
N ALA A 219 41.26 21.29 9.59
CA ALA A 219 41.80 19.91 9.42
C ALA A 219 43.33 19.84 9.27
N ALA A 220 44.01 20.91 8.80
CA ALA A 220 45.45 20.97 8.71
C ALA A 220 46.11 21.75 9.83
N GLY A 221 45.42 22.78 10.36
CA GLY A 221 45.99 23.70 11.36
C GLY A 221 45.86 23.24 12.81
N ALA A 222 44.77 22.55 13.12
CA ALA A 222 44.46 22.08 14.49
C ALA A 222 43.54 20.85 14.45
N PRO A 223 43.95 19.74 13.77
CA PRO A 223 43.11 18.55 13.63
C PRO A 223 42.79 17.87 14.99
N GLU A 224 43.67 17.98 15.97
CA GLU A 224 43.51 17.37 17.30
C GLU A 224 42.34 17.99 18.11
N LEU A 225 41.90 19.18 17.76
CA LEU A 225 40.75 19.86 18.39
C LEU A 225 39.40 19.43 17.76
N GLY A 226 39.42 18.79 16.61
CA GLY A 226 38.21 18.34 15.91
C GLY A 226 37.75 16.96 16.30
N ARG A 227 36.47 16.69 16.03
CA ARG A 227 35.85 15.35 16.05
C ARG A 227 34.91 15.25 14.87
N SER A 228 35.23 14.40 13.91
CA SER A 228 34.47 14.29 12.66
C SER A 228 33.19 13.46 12.84
N ALA A 229 32.05 14.12 12.63
CA ALA A 229 30.77 13.43 12.58
C ALA A 229 30.63 12.52 11.35
N LEU A 230 31.30 12.87 10.22
CA LEU A 230 31.28 12.03 9.02
C LEU A 230 32.05 10.72 9.24
N ASP A 231 33.19 10.76 9.94
CA ASP A 231 33.91 9.53 10.28
C ASP A 231 33.05 8.58 11.14
N ALA A 232 32.17 9.13 12.00
CA ALA A 232 31.23 8.31 12.76
C ALA A 232 30.19 7.65 11.86
N VAL A 233 29.68 8.34 10.84
CA VAL A 233 28.78 7.74 9.82
C VAL A 233 29.51 6.62 9.08
N GLU A 234 30.74 6.84 8.63
CA GLU A 234 31.51 5.82 7.90
C GLU A 234 31.80 4.57 8.78
N ILE A 235 32.15 4.76 10.04
CA ILE A 235 32.35 3.65 11.00
C ILE A 235 31.04 2.91 11.26
N MET A 236 29.91 3.62 11.36
CA MET A 236 28.60 2.99 11.47
C MET A 236 28.28 2.15 10.24
N ASP A 237 28.54 2.65 9.02
CA ASP A 237 28.33 1.92 7.78
C ASP A 237 29.16 0.62 7.73
N ILE A 238 30.42 0.67 8.17
CA ILE A 238 31.27 -0.52 8.31
C ILE A 238 30.66 -1.51 9.31
N GLY A 239 30.22 -1.03 10.48
CA GLY A 239 29.59 -1.86 11.50
C GLY A 239 28.30 -2.53 11.00
N VAL A 240 27.47 -1.81 10.26
CA VAL A 240 26.26 -2.35 9.61
C VAL A 240 26.63 -3.40 8.57
N ASN A 241 27.69 -3.21 7.78
CA ASN A 241 28.15 -4.20 6.81
C ASN A 241 28.58 -5.52 7.48
N TYR A 242 29.28 -5.47 8.61
CA TYR A 242 29.59 -6.67 9.40
C TYR A 242 28.33 -7.29 10.04
N MET A 243 27.36 -6.48 10.45
CA MET A 243 26.07 -7.00 10.95
C MET A 243 25.36 -7.86 9.89
N ARG A 244 25.49 -7.53 8.60
CA ARG A 244 24.85 -8.29 7.50
C ARG A 244 25.29 -9.76 7.43
N GLU A 245 26.49 -10.09 7.90
CA GLU A 245 26.94 -11.49 7.98
C GLU A 245 26.11 -12.35 8.97
N HIS A 246 25.36 -11.69 9.87
CA HIS A 246 24.62 -12.30 10.96
C HIS A 246 23.12 -11.98 10.92
N MET A 247 22.59 -11.59 9.77
CA MET A 247 21.16 -11.39 9.53
C MET A 247 20.56 -12.64 8.88
N ILE A 248 19.24 -12.79 8.98
CA ILE A 248 18.52 -13.78 8.17
C ILE A 248 18.55 -13.36 6.69
N ASP A 249 18.55 -14.32 5.78
CA ASP A 249 18.66 -14.06 4.32
C ASP A 249 17.56 -13.17 3.77
N ALA A 250 16.36 -13.24 4.36
CA ALA A 250 15.21 -12.42 3.96
C ALA A 250 15.26 -10.96 4.46
N ALA A 251 16.18 -10.63 5.39
CA ALA A 251 16.33 -9.26 5.87
C ALA A 251 17.13 -8.40 4.88
N ARG A 252 16.83 -7.09 4.86
CA ARG A 252 17.54 -6.10 4.04
C ARG A 252 17.77 -4.83 4.86
N VAL A 253 18.96 -4.26 4.71
CA VAL A 253 19.33 -2.98 5.34
C VAL A 253 19.97 -2.10 4.27
N HIS A 254 19.40 -0.93 4.03
CA HIS A 254 19.88 0.04 3.06
C HIS A 254 20.15 1.36 3.74
N GLY A 255 21.30 2.01 3.44
CA GLY A 255 21.68 3.32 3.98
C GLY A 255 21.81 4.36 2.88
N ALA A 256 21.50 5.62 3.24
CA ALA A 256 21.76 6.80 2.42
C ALA A 256 22.33 7.91 3.30
N ILE A 257 23.53 8.41 3.00
CA ILE A 257 24.07 9.58 3.69
C ILE A 257 23.30 10.81 3.22
N THR A 258 22.58 11.44 4.13
CA THR A 258 21.71 12.60 3.85
C THR A 258 22.35 13.93 4.17
N ASN A 259 23.39 13.92 5.02
CA ASN A 259 24.20 15.08 5.33
C ASN A 259 25.66 14.65 5.54
N THR A 260 26.60 15.17 4.77
CA THR A 260 28.04 14.91 4.90
C THR A 260 28.76 15.95 5.77
N GLY A 261 28.06 16.97 6.27
CA GLY A 261 28.63 18.04 7.07
C GLY A 261 29.34 19.14 6.26
N GLY A 262 29.22 19.12 4.94
CA GLY A 262 29.76 20.14 4.03
C GLY A 262 30.66 19.58 2.93
N ILE A 263 31.23 20.49 2.10
CA ILE A 263 32.00 20.14 0.90
C ILE A 263 33.49 20.52 1.01
N ALA A 264 33.87 21.20 2.09
CA ALA A 264 35.22 21.74 2.25
C ALA A 264 36.11 20.76 3.02
N PRO A 265 37.11 20.09 2.40
CA PRO A 265 37.92 19.05 3.04
C PRO A 265 38.86 19.57 4.13
N ASN A 266 39.05 20.87 4.23
CA ASN A 266 39.84 21.52 5.26
C ASN A 266 39.03 21.91 6.53
N VAL A 267 37.74 21.56 6.57
CA VAL A 267 36.84 21.75 7.72
C VAL A 267 36.38 20.38 8.23
N ILE A 268 36.70 20.06 9.50
CA ILE A 268 36.22 18.84 10.13
C ILE A 268 34.70 18.95 10.32
N PRO A 269 33.87 18.02 9.81
CA PRO A 269 32.41 18.09 9.88
C PRO A 269 31.91 17.96 11.32
N ALA A 270 31.20 18.97 11.81
CA ALA A 270 30.59 18.97 13.15
C ALA A 270 29.26 18.22 13.20
N GLU A 271 28.60 18.00 12.07
CA GLU A 271 27.37 17.23 11.98
C GLU A 271 27.38 16.39 10.70
N ALA A 272 26.93 15.15 10.78
CA ALA A 272 26.65 14.31 9.62
C ALA A 272 25.49 13.37 9.92
N GLN A 273 24.78 12.92 8.87
CA GLN A 273 23.57 12.14 9.04
C GLN A 273 23.46 11.03 8.00
N VAL A 274 22.99 9.86 8.43
CA VAL A 274 22.62 8.75 7.57
C VAL A 274 21.18 8.31 7.88
N LEU A 275 20.40 8.03 6.83
CA LEU A 275 19.09 7.39 6.90
C LEU A 275 19.22 5.91 6.56
N TYR A 276 18.71 5.05 7.41
CA TYR A 276 18.62 3.62 7.13
C TYR A 276 17.17 3.17 6.98
N ALA A 277 16.92 2.28 6.01
CA ALA A 277 15.74 1.44 5.91
C ALA A 277 16.11 0.00 6.32
N ILE A 278 15.41 -0.54 7.30
CA ILE A 278 15.65 -1.86 7.90
C ILE A 278 14.41 -2.71 7.62
N ARG A 279 14.55 -3.80 6.87
CA ARG A 279 13.43 -4.65 6.45
C ARG A 279 13.65 -6.10 6.89
N ALA A 280 12.56 -6.76 7.31
CA ALA A 280 12.53 -8.19 7.57
C ALA A 280 11.10 -8.74 7.45
N PRO A 281 10.90 -10.07 7.32
CA PRO A 281 9.57 -10.67 7.21
C PRO A 281 8.62 -10.36 8.38
N LYS A 282 9.14 -10.19 9.60
CA LYS A 282 8.35 -9.88 10.80
C LYS A 282 8.85 -8.60 11.47
N VAL A 283 7.92 -7.81 11.99
CA VAL A 283 8.24 -6.55 12.72
C VAL A 283 9.13 -6.80 13.94
N THR A 284 8.96 -7.94 14.62
CA THR A 284 9.81 -8.35 15.75
C THR A 284 11.26 -8.60 15.33
N GLN A 285 11.50 -9.03 14.10
CA GLN A 285 12.85 -9.20 13.53
C GLN A 285 13.47 -7.83 13.18
N VAL A 286 12.69 -6.93 12.58
CA VAL A 286 13.14 -5.57 12.30
C VAL A 286 13.53 -4.86 13.60
N LYS A 287 12.75 -4.99 14.66
CA LYS A 287 13.04 -4.42 15.98
C LYS A 287 14.40 -4.89 16.53
N LYS A 288 14.70 -6.19 16.44
CA LYS A 288 16.00 -6.74 16.86
C LYS A 288 17.18 -6.19 16.04
N LEU A 289 17.00 -6.02 14.73
CA LEU A 289 18.01 -5.41 13.87
C LEU A 289 18.21 -3.93 14.20
N TYR A 290 17.13 -3.20 14.41
CA TYR A 290 17.16 -1.80 14.84
C TYR A 290 17.91 -1.61 16.15
N GLU A 291 17.63 -2.41 17.18
CA GLU A 291 18.33 -2.38 18.45
C GLU A 291 19.84 -2.58 18.26
N ARG A 292 20.25 -3.57 17.43
CA ARG A 292 21.67 -3.76 17.08
C ARG A 292 22.28 -2.56 16.36
N MET A 293 21.54 -1.94 15.44
CA MET A 293 22.02 -0.75 14.73
C MET A 293 22.18 0.46 15.68
N CYS A 294 21.31 0.60 16.66
CA CYS A 294 21.48 1.60 17.72
C CYS A 294 22.78 1.40 18.51
N ASP A 295 23.15 0.15 18.81
CA ASP A 295 24.40 -0.16 19.49
C ASP A 295 25.63 0.08 18.60
N ILE A 296 25.55 -0.24 17.31
CA ILE A 296 26.59 0.08 16.32
C ILE A 296 26.81 1.60 16.26
N ALA A 297 25.73 2.39 16.19
CA ALA A 297 25.80 3.86 16.17
C ALA A 297 26.47 4.43 17.43
N LYS A 298 26.08 3.93 18.61
CA LYS A 298 26.74 4.30 19.90
C LYS A 298 28.22 3.93 19.89
N GLY A 299 28.56 2.74 19.36
CA GLY A 299 29.97 2.30 19.20
C GLY A 299 30.75 3.22 18.27
N ALA A 300 30.18 3.61 17.12
CA ALA A 300 30.79 4.55 16.18
C ALA A 300 31.03 5.93 16.85
N ALA A 301 30.04 6.44 17.58
CA ALA A 301 30.16 7.69 18.34
C ALA A 301 31.29 7.63 19.38
N LEU A 302 31.40 6.51 20.11
CA LEU A 302 32.47 6.29 21.09
C LEU A 302 33.85 6.28 20.44
N ILE A 303 34.02 5.58 19.31
CA ILE A 303 35.29 5.48 18.57
C ILE A 303 35.76 6.86 18.10
N THR A 304 34.84 7.70 17.61
CA THR A 304 35.16 9.00 17.01
C THR A 304 35.15 10.15 18.02
N GLY A 305 34.71 9.91 19.25
CA GLY A 305 34.53 10.93 20.27
C GLY A 305 33.42 11.94 19.93
N THR A 306 32.38 11.46 19.24
CA THR A 306 31.15 12.21 18.87
C THR A 306 29.97 11.78 19.75
N THR A 307 28.78 12.38 19.51
CA THR A 307 27.50 11.89 20.04
C THR A 307 26.56 11.53 18.90
N VAL A 308 25.50 10.78 19.18
CA VAL A 308 24.51 10.38 18.16
C VAL A 308 23.10 10.60 18.68
N ASP A 309 22.27 11.24 17.84
CA ASP A 309 20.81 11.28 17.97
C ASP A 309 20.20 10.24 17.02
N ILE A 310 19.24 9.46 17.52
CA ILE A 310 18.57 8.40 16.78
C ILE A 310 17.09 8.77 16.69
N ARG A 311 16.59 8.96 15.45
CA ARG A 311 15.21 9.35 15.22
C ARG A 311 14.53 8.39 14.23
N GLN A 312 13.60 7.60 14.72
CA GLN A 312 12.72 6.80 13.88
C GLN A 312 11.69 7.73 13.22
N VAL A 313 11.45 7.58 11.92
CA VAL A 313 10.56 8.46 11.14
C VAL A 313 9.46 7.72 10.42
N ALA A 314 9.58 6.41 10.27
CA ALA A 314 8.50 5.56 9.76
C ALA A 314 8.67 4.14 10.32
N ALA A 315 7.55 3.46 10.46
CA ALA A 315 7.49 2.06 10.79
C ALA A 315 6.28 1.42 10.12
N TYR A 316 6.51 0.24 9.59
CA TYR A 316 5.50 -0.60 8.93
C TYR A 316 5.62 -2.00 9.51
N SER A 317 4.50 -2.57 9.93
CA SER A 317 4.43 -3.98 10.31
C SER A 317 4.26 -4.87 9.07
N ASN A 318 4.58 -6.15 9.18
CA ASN A 318 4.20 -7.12 8.16
C ASN A 318 2.68 -7.31 8.15
N VAL A 319 2.14 -7.70 7.01
CA VAL A 319 0.70 -8.03 6.89
C VAL A 319 0.43 -9.37 7.59
N ILE A 320 -0.72 -9.45 8.27
CA ILE A 320 -1.33 -10.69 8.78
C ILE A 320 -2.42 -11.08 7.79
N GLY A 321 -2.28 -12.23 7.14
CA GLY A 321 -3.24 -12.74 6.17
C GLY A 321 -4.57 -13.18 6.81
N ASN A 322 -5.59 -13.40 5.98
CA ASN A 322 -6.87 -13.95 6.39
C ASN A 322 -7.51 -14.76 5.26
N ASP A 323 -7.35 -16.06 5.31
CA ASP A 323 -7.82 -16.99 4.27
C ASP A 323 -9.32 -16.89 4.01
N VAL A 324 -10.13 -16.66 5.05
CA VAL A 324 -11.59 -16.56 4.94
C VAL A 324 -11.99 -15.31 4.16
N LEU A 325 -11.40 -14.16 4.47
CA LEU A 325 -11.68 -12.91 3.76
C LEU A 325 -11.15 -12.92 2.34
N GLU A 326 -9.97 -13.50 2.14
CA GLU A 326 -9.36 -13.67 0.82
C GLU A 326 -10.24 -14.52 -0.09
N GLU A 327 -10.83 -15.62 0.43
CA GLU A 327 -11.76 -16.44 -0.34
C GLU A 327 -13.02 -15.67 -0.74
N VAL A 328 -13.58 -14.85 0.15
CA VAL A 328 -14.75 -14.01 -0.16
C VAL A 328 -14.43 -12.97 -1.22
N MET A 329 -13.32 -12.25 -1.06
CA MET A 329 -12.89 -11.22 -2.01
C MET A 329 -12.51 -11.82 -3.37
N ASP A 330 -11.83 -12.97 -3.37
CA ASP A 330 -11.40 -13.66 -4.59
C ASP A 330 -12.57 -14.12 -5.47
N LYS A 331 -13.67 -14.60 -4.86
CA LYS A 331 -14.92 -14.91 -5.57
C LYS A 331 -15.54 -13.68 -6.22
N ASN A 332 -15.51 -12.53 -5.53
CA ASN A 332 -16.00 -11.27 -6.09
C ASN A 332 -15.08 -10.77 -7.20
N LEU A 333 -13.77 -10.93 -7.07
CA LEU A 333 -12.83 -10.62 -8.14
C LEU A 333 -13.08 -11.50 -9.38
N ASP A 334 -13.30 -12.81 -9.21
CA ASP A 334 -13.63 -13.74 -10.30
C ASP A 334 -14.85 -13.30 -11.11
N HIS A 335 -15.85 -12.72 -10.46
CA HIS A 335 -17.06 -12.25 -11.13
C HIS A 335 -16.80 -11.09 -12.09
N PHE A 336 -15.86 -10.20 -11.74
CA PHE A 336 -15.58 -8.97 -12.49
C PHE A 336 -14.37 -9.07 -13.42
N ILE A 337 -13.66 -10.20 -13.46
CA ILE A 337 -12.53 -10.44 -14.35
C ILE A 337 -12.95 -11.48 -15.43
N PRO A 338 -12.69 -11.22 -16.72
CA PRO A 338 -11.95 -10.07 -17.27
C PRO A 338 -12.73 -8.75 -17.19
N ILE A 339 -12.01 -7.63 -17.03
CA ILE A 339 -12.59 -6.27 -16.99
C ILE A 339 -13.21 -5.90 -18.35
N GLY A 340 -12.62 -6.37 -19.42
CA GLY A 340 -13.05 -6.14 -20.78
C GLY A 340 -12.64 -4.77 -21.33
N TYR A 341 -11.50 -4.73 -21.99
CA TYR A 341 -10.96 -3.52 -22.63
C TYR A 341 -11.30 -3.47 -24.10
N THR A 342 -11.49 -2.25 -24.63
CA THR A 342 -11.71 -2.01 -26.07
C THR A 342 -10.41 -2.15 -26.86
N GLU A 343 -10.51 -2.25 -28.20
CA GLU A 343 -9.34 -2.29 -29.07
C GLU A 343 -8.48 -1.01 -28.95
N GLU A 344 -9.12 0.15 -28.74
CA GLU A 344 -8.39 1.42 -28.52
C GLU A 344 -7.63 1.41 -27.19
N GLU A 345 -8.20 0.87 -26.13
CA GLU A 345 -7.56 0.73 -24.82
C GLU A 345 -6.38 -0.26 -24.87
N LEU A 346 -6.55 -1.37 -25.60
CA LEU A 346 -5.47 -2.33 -25.82
C LEU A 346 -4.33 -1.70 -26.66
N ALA A 347 -4.68 -0.93 -27.70
CA ALA A 347 -3.69 -0.20 -28.50
C ALA A 347 -2.96 0.88 -27.68
N TYR A 348 -3.68 1.59 -26.77
CA TYR A 348 -3.09 2.54 -25.83
C TYR A 348 -2.10 1.84 -24.91
N ALA A 349 -2.50 0.77 -24.25
CA ALA A 349 -1.65 0.01 -23.34
C ALA A 349 -0.42 -0.58 -24.06
N GLY A 350 -0.59 -1.02 -25.33
CA GLY A 350 0.50 -1.50 -26.17
C GLY A 350 1.61 -0.46 -26.34
N LYS A 351 1.27 0.82 -26.52
CA LYS A 351 2.26 1.90 -26.64
C LYS A 351 3.07 2.08 -25.34
N PHE A 352 2.43 1.96 -24.18
CA PHE A 352 3.12 2.04 -22.89
C PHE A 352 3.99 0.82 -22.64
N LYS A 353 3.53 -0.38 -23.01
CA LYS A 353 4.34 -1.60 -22.94
C LYS A 353 5.64 -1.53 -23.77
N GLU A 354 5.65 -0.79 -24.88
CA GLU A 354 6.87 -0.59 -25.69
C GLU A 354 7.92 0.26 -24.96
N VAL A 355 7.51 1.20 -24.10
CA VAL A 355 8.39 2.16 -23.42
C VAL A 355 8.76 1.78 -22.00
N VAL A 356 8.36 0.60 -21.51
CA VAL A 356 8.88 0.07 -20.24
C VAL A 356 10.35 -0.30 -20.39
N THR A 357 11.12 -0.23 -19.29
CA THR A 357 12.56 -0.50 -19.34
C THR A 357 12.85 -1.99 -19.64
N GLU A 358 14.06 -2.28 -20.12
CA GLU A 358 14.45 -3.69 -20.34
C GLU A 358 14.43 -4.50 -19.03
N LEU A 359 14.76 -3.89 -17.89
CA LEU A 359 14.67 -4.53 -16.58
C LEU A 359 13.22 -4.86 -16.21
N ASP A 360 12.27 -3.96 -16.49
CA ASP A 360 10.84 -4.21 -16.25
C ASP A 360 10.31 -5.31 -17.15
N LYS A 361 10.78 -5.39 -18.40
CA LYS A 361 10.46 -6.49 -19.31
C LYS A 361 11.00 -7.83 -18.82
N GLU A 362 12.19 -7.85 -18.23
CA GLU A 362 12.76 -9.06 -17.61
C GLU A 362 11.92 -9.45 -16.39
N GLY A 363 11.57 -8.51 -15.52
CA GLY A 363 10.70 -8.76 -14.37
C GLY A 363 9.32 -9.30 -14.77
N LEU A 364 8.72 -8.76 -15.84
CA LEU A 364 7.47 -9.28 -16.39
C LEU A 364 7.63 -10.73 -16.91
N LYS A 365 8.72 -11.05 -17.61
CA LYS A 365 9.01 -12.41 -18.07
C LYS A 365 9.16 -13.38 -16.89
N ASP A 366 9.87 -12.97 -15.86
CA ASP A 366 10.10 -13.78 -14.67
C ASP A 366 8.78 -14.04 -13.92
N MET A 367 7.95 -13.01 -13.74
CA MET A 367 6.62 -13.15 -13.17
C MET A 367 5.78 -14.15 -13.98
N ILE A 368 5.66 -13.95 -15.29
CA ILE A 368 4.87 -14.83 -16.17
C ILE A 368 5.44 -16.25 -16.17
N ALA A 369 6.76 -16.41 -16.10
CA ALA A 369 7.38 -17.73 -16.00
C ALA A 369 7.05 -18.45 -14.69
N HIS A 370 6.73 -17.72 -13.65
CA HIS A 370 6.35 -18.25 -12.34
C HIS A 370 4.86 -18.62 -12.28
N VAL A 371 3.99 -17.72 -12.72
CA VAL A 371 2.53 -17.83 -12.50
C VAL A 371 1.74 -18.36 -13.70
N VAL A 372 2.36 -18.54 -14.89
CA VAL A 372 1.69 -18.96 -16.12
C VAL A 372 2.28 -20.27 -16.66
N GLU A 373 1.41 -21.21 -17.04
CA GLU A 373 1.79 -22.46 -17.68
C GLU A 373 2.65 -22.23 -18.94
N LYS A 374 3.66 -23.08 -19.12
CA LYS A 374 4.72 -22.88 -20.12
C LYS A 374 4.23 -22.67 -21.56
N ASP A 375 3.17 -23.35 -21.96
CA ASP A 375 2.58 -23.26 -23.29
C ASP A 375 1.84 -21.95 -23.56
N LYS A 376 1.33 -21.28 -22.51
CA LYS A 376 0.61 -20.00 -22.57
C LYS A 376 1.51 -18.78 -22.40
N ARG A 377 2.74 -18.94 -21.92
CA ARG A 377 3.65 -17.83 -21.56
C ARG A 377 3.87 -16.84 -22.70
N LYS A 378 4.02 -17.31 -23.91
CA LYS A 378 4.23 -16.45 -25.08
C LYS A 378 3.02 -15.57 -25.36
N GLU A 379 1.82 -16.17 -25.34
CA GLU A 379 0.56 -15.44 -25.53
C GLU A 379 0.38 -14.35 -24.46
N VAL A 380 0.59 -14.68 -23.20
CA VAL A 380 0.47 -13.74 -22.08
C VAL A 380 1.54 -12.65 -22.15
N LEU A 381 2.76 -12.99 -22.57
CA LEU A 381 3.82 -12.00 -22.78
C LEU A 381 3.49 -11.01 -23.91
N ASP A 382 2.69 -11.40 -24.89
CA ASP A 382 2.28 -10.52 -25.99
C ASP A 382 1.09 -9.60 -25.59
N MET A 383 0.35 -9.90 -24.51
CA MET A 383 -0.77 -9.09 -24.04
C MET A 383 -0.33 -7.67 -23.63
N PRO A 384 -1.03 -6.62 -24.06
CA PRO A 384 -0.75 -5.25 -23.60
C PRO A 384 -1.26 -4.97 -22.19
N LEU A 385 -2.31 -5.68 -21.74
CA LEU A 385 -2.88 -5.66 -20.39
C LEU A 385 -3.04 -7.10 -19.90
N LEU A 386 -2.79 -7.36 -18.62
CA LEU A 386 -2.97 -8.67 -18.02
C LEU A 386 -4.37 -8.77 -17.41
N ASP A 387 -5.38 -8.81 -18.30
CA ASP A 387 -6.81 -8.84 -17.94
C ASP A 387 -7.30 -10.27 -17.62
N PHE A 388 -6.57 -10.94 -16.75
CA PHE A 388 -6.96 -12.23 -16.18
C PHE A 388 -6.58 -12.26 -14.70
N LYS A 389 -7.23 -13.11 -13.92
CA LYS A 389 -6.95 -13.28 -12.50
C LYS A 389 -5.76 -14.22 -12.31
N LEU A 390 -4.82 -13.83 -11.46
CA LEU A 390 -3.80 -14.72 -10.93
C LEU A 390 -4.35 -15.52 -9.75
N ASP A 391 -3.85 -16.75 -9.57
CA ASP A 391 -4.19 -17.55 -8.41
C ASP A 391 -3.65 -16.88 -7.13
N ARG A 392 -4.48 -16.79 -6.09
CA ARG A 392 -4.12 -16.15 -4.83
C ARG A 392 -2.98 -16.87 -4.09
N SER A 393 -2.82 -18.18 -4.30
CA SER A 393 -1.75 -18.98 -3.71
C SER A 393 -0.37 -18.74 -4.33
N GLU A 394 -0.31 -18.14 -5.54
CA GLU A 394 0.95 -17.83 -6.21
C GLU A 394 1.57 -16.58 -5.61
N SER A 395 2.70 -16.72 -4.92
CA SER A 395 3.49 -15.60 -4.41
C SER A 395 4.60 -15.23 -5.38
N TYR A 396 4.51 -14.06 -6.00
CA TYR A 396 5.54 -13.52 -6.87
C TYR A 396 5.94 -12.11 -6.45
N GLY A 397 7.24 -11.87 -6.29
CA GLY A 397 7.80 -10.53 -6.16
C GLY A 397 7.68 -9.90 -4.77
N GLY A 398 7.58 -10.67 -3.71
CA GLY A 398 7.54 -10.17 -2.33
C GLY A 398 8.75 -9.29 -1.98
N GLY A 399 8.53 -8.25 -1.19
CA GLY A 399 9.59 -7.32 -0.72
C GLY A 399 9.12 -5.88 -0.54
N GLY A 400 7.90 -5.56 -0.96
CA GLY A 400 7.24 -4.30 -0.62
C GLY A 400 6.96 -4.20 0.88
N SER A 401 6.60 -3.01 1.33
CA SER A 401 6.07 -2.76 2.67
C SER A 401 4.86 -1.86 2.50
N THR A 402 3.83 -2.06 3.30
CA THR A 402 2.65 -1.21 3.36
C THR A 402 2.21 -1.04 4.82
N ASP A 403 1.67 0.09 5.17
CA ASP A 403 1.11 0.34 6.50
C ASP A 403 -0.28 -0.29 6.72
N VAL A 404 -0.86 -0.92 5.68
CA VAL A 404 -1.99 -1.87 5.82
C VAL A 404 -1.58 -3.01 6.76
N GLY A 405 -0.28 -3.36 6.81
CA GLY A 405 0.26 -4.31 7.77
C GLY A 405 -0.13 -3.94 9.20
N ASP A 406 0.03 -2.70 9.61
CA ASP A 406 -0.30 -2.26 10.98
C ASP A 406 -1.78 -2.43 11.29
N VAL A 407 -2.68 -2.15 10.33
CA VAL A 407 -4.12 -2.41 10.47
C VAL A 407 -4.41 -3.89 10.65
N SER A 408 -3.75 -4.76 9.86
CA SER A 408 -3.97 -6.21 9.90
C SER A 408 -3.62 -6.86 11.24
N TRP A 409 -2.74 -6.24 12.03
CA TRP A 409 -2.41 -6.71 13.38
C TRP A 409 -3.52 -6.47 14.41
N VAL A 410 -4.47 -5.57 14.14
CA VAL A 410 -5.54 -5.20 15.08
C VAL A 410 -6.94 -5.48 14.56
N VAL A 411 -7.09 -5.73 13.25
CA VAL A 411 -8.36 -6.02 12.58
C VAL A 411 -8.11 -7.05 11.47
N PRO A 412 -8.91 -8.12 11.33
CA PRO A 412 -8.88 -8.98 10.15
C PRO A 412 -8.98 -8.15 8.89
N THR A 413 -8.00 -8.25 8.00
CA THR A 413 -7.83 -7.35 6.85
C THR A 413 -7.69 -8.15 5.56
N VAL A 414 -8.24 -7.63 4.46
CA VAL A 414 -8.11 -8.21 3.12
C VAL A 414 -7.81 -7.13 2.09
N GLN A 415 -6.97 -7.48 1.11
CA GLN A 415 -6.57 -6.63 0.00
C GLN A 415 -6.67 -7.36 -1.33
N THR A 416 -7.06 -6.63 -2.40
CA THR A 416 -6.96 -7.11 -3.78
C THR A 416 -6.15 -6.15 -4.63
N ASN A 417 -5.46 -6.67 -5.64
CA ASN A 417 -4.86 -5.91 -6.72
C ASN A 417 -5.75 -5.98 -7.95
N VAL A 418 -5.90 -4.86 -8.66
CA VAL A 418 -6.66 -4.78 -9.90
C VAL A 418 -5.83 -4.12 -10.99
N CYS A 419 -5.89 -4.67 -12.20
CA CYS A 419 -5.17 -4.18 -13.37
C CYS A 419 -5.64 -2.76 -13.73
N CYS A 420 -4.73 -1.79 -13.64
CA CYS A 420 -4.93 -0.38 -13.98
C CYS A 420 -3.93 0.13 -15.01
N TYR A 421 -2.87 -0.63 -15.27
CA TYR A 421 -1.72 -0.21 -16.06
C TYR A 421 -1.30 -1.26 -17.07
N ALA A 422 -0.67 -0.81 -18.16
CA ALA A 422 -0.08 -1.66 -19.19
C ALA A 422 0.90 -2.69 -18.60
N ALA A 423 0.93 -3.87 -19.18
CA ALA A 423 1.80 -4.95 -18.74
C ALA A 423 3.28 -4.53 -18.69
N GLY A 424 3.93 -4.80 -17.56
CA GLY A 424 5.32 -4.42 -17.31
C GLY A 424 5.52 -2.99 -16.81
N THR A 425 4.46 -2.18 -16.64
CA THR A 425 4.59 -0.86 -16.01
C THR A 425 5.02 -1.01 -14.55
N ALA A 426 6.21 -0.53 -14.21
CA ALA A 426 6.64 -0.46 -12.83
C ALA A 426 5.87 0.64 -12.08
N LEU A 427 5.42 0.35 -10.85
CA LEU A 427 4.99 1.40 -9.93
C LEU A 427 6.18 2.29 -9.56
N HIS A 428 5.92 3.48 -9.04
CA HIS A 428 6.94 4.51 -8.74
C HIS A 428 7.72 4.97 -9.99
N SER A 429 7.06 4.92 -11.15
CA SER A 429 7.63 5.35 -12.43
C SER A 429 6.79 6.46 -13.07
N TRP A 430 7.41 7.22 -13.97
CA TRP A 430 6.69 8.21 -14.77
C TRP A 430 5.65 7.56 -15.70
N GLN A 431 5.87 6.30 -16.11
CA GLN A 431 4.93 5.54 -16.91
C GLN A 431 3.62 5.28 -16.16
N ALA A 432 3.71 4.96 -14.86
CA ALA A 432 2.52 4.79 -14.02
C ALA A 432 1.76 6.12 -13.87
N VAL A 433 2.46 7.22 -13.60
CA VAL A 433 1.84 8.56 -13.54
C VAL A 433 1.14 8.91 -14.85
N ALA A 434 1.80 8.68 -16.00
CA ALA A 434 1.24 9.00 -17.31
C ALA A 434 -0.07 8.26 -17.62
N GLN A 435 -0.24 7.05 -17.10
CA GLN A 435 -1.43 6.23 -17.32
C GLN A 435 -2.56 6.49 -16.31
N GLY A 436 -2.30 7.24 -15.23
CA GLY A 436 -3.21 7.37 -14.10
C GLY A 436 -4.58 7.98 -14.42
N LYS A 437 -4.72 8.72 -15.54
CA LYS A 437 -5.99 9.28 -16.02
C LYS A 437 -6.60 8.55 -17.21
N ALA A 438 -5.97 7.46 -17.64
CA ALA A 438 -6.45 6.71 -18.79
C ALA A 438 -7.71 5.90 -18.47
N SER A 439 -8.52 5.62 -19.47
CA SER A 439 -9.73 4.80 -19.31
C SER A 439 -9.43 3.40 -18.75
N ILE A 440 -8.26 2.85 -19.04
CA ILE A 440 -7.82 1.57 -18.45
C ILE A 440 -7.67 1.66 -16.93
N ALA A 441 -7.10 2.75 -16.43
CA ALA A 441 -6.95 3.01 -15.01
C ALA A 441 -8.31 3.23 -14.32
N HIS A 442 -9.20 4.01 -14.95
CA HIS A 442 -10.56 4.23 -14.47
C HIS A 442 -11.38 2.94 -14.42
N LYS A 443 -11.28 2.06 -15.43
CA LYS A 443 -11.96 0.76 -15.43
C LYS A 443 -11.46 -0.15 -14.30
N GLY A 444 -10.14 -0.23 -14.09
CA GLY A 444 -9.56 -0.96 -12.98
C GLY A 444 -10.04 -0.43 -11.63
N MET A 445 -10.04 0.89 -11.44
CA MET A 445 -10.56 1.58 -10.26
C MET A 445 -12.03 1.24 -9.97
N LEU A 446 -12.90 1.33 -10.97
CA LEU A 446 -14.33 1.01 -10.83
C LEU A 446 -14.55 -0.49 -10.54
N THR A 447 -13.74 -1.35 -11.12
CA THR A 447 -13.77 -2.80 -10.84
C THR A 447 -13.38 -3.08 -9.40
N ALA A 448 -12.33 -2.45 -8.89
CA ALA A 448 -11.92 -2.57 -7.49
C ALA A 448 -13.03 -2.08 -6.54
N ALA A 449 -13.69 -0.98 -6.85
CA ALA A 449 -14.83 -0.49 -6.08
C ALA A 449 -15.97 -1.51 -6.00
N LYS A 450 -16.30 -2.17 -7.12
CA LYS A 450 -17.31 -3.24 -7.17
C LYS A 450 -16.91 -4.43 -6.31
N VAL A 451 -15.67 -4.91 -6.46
CA VAL A 451 -15.14 -6.06 -5.68
C VAL A 451 -15.20 -5.78 -4.18
N MET A 452 -14.73 -4.61 -3.74
CA MET A 452 -14.75 -4.24 -2.33
C MET A 452 -16.19 -4.09 -1.78
N ALA A 453 -17.08 -3.45 -2.53
CA ALA A 453 -18.47 -3.26 -2.11
C ALA A 453 -19.22 -4.60 -2.03
N CYS A 454 -19.02 -5.51 -2.99
CA CYS A 454 -19.59 -6.87 -2.95
C CYS A 454 -19.05 -7.68 -1.77
N THR A 455 -17.75 -7.60 -1.50
CA THR A 455 -17.13 -8.23 -0.31
C THR A 455 -17.78 -7.71 0.98
N GLY A 456 -17.98 -6.40 1.08
CA GLY A 456 -18.68 -5.81 2.22
C GLY A 456 -20.15 -6.27 2.32
N ALA A 457 -20.87 -6.39 1.20
CA ALA A 457 -22.24 -6.89 1.17
C ALA A 457 -22.33 -8.35 1.62
N ASP A 458 -21.46 -9.23 1.14
CA ASP A 458 -21.41 -10.63 1.53
C ASP A 458 -21.19 -10.80 3.05
N LEU A 459 -20.30 -9.97 3.62
CA LEU A 459 -20.02 -9.98 5.06
C LEU A 459 -21.22 -9.48 5.89
N LEU A 460 -21.95 -8.48 5.41
CA LEU A 460 -23.16 -7.97 6.06
C LEU A 460 -24.32 -8.95 5.96
N GLU A 461 -24.49 -9.63 4.85
CA GLU A 461 -25.54 -10.61 4.61
C GLU A 461 -25.26 -11.95 5.32
N ASN A 462 -23.98 -12.28 5.54
CA ASN A 462 -23.55 -13.50 6.23
C ASN A 462 -22.58 -13.21 7.39
N PRO A 463 -23.08 -12.79 8.56
CA PRO A 463 -22.25 -12.50 9.73
C PRO A 463 -21.39 -13.67 10.25
N GLU A 464 -21.69 -14.91 9.86
CA GLU A 464 -20.87 -16.08 10.20
C GLU A 464 -19.49 -16.02 9.50
N LEU A 465 -19.38 -15.37 8.35
CA LEU A 465 -18.08 -15.13 7.70
C LEU A 465 -17.17 -14.26 8.58
N ILE A 466 -17.74 -13.22 9.21
CA ILE A 466 -16.97 -12.34 10.12
C ILE A 466 -16.44 -13.13 11.33
N LYS A 467 -17.25 -14.01 11.90
CA LYS A 467 -16.80 -14.87 13.02
C LYS A 467 -15.70 -15.83 12.59
N LYS A 468 -15.80 -16.42 11.40
CA LYS A 468 -14.77 -17.28 10.84
C LYS A 468 -13.49 -16.50 10.57
N ALA A 469 -13.59 -15.31 9.96
CA ALA A 469 -12.45 -14.45 9.71
C ALA A 469 -11.72 -14.02 11.00
N HIS A 470 -12.48 -13.71 12.05
CA HIS A 470 -11.89 -13.44 13.37
C HIS A 470 -11.15 -14.64 13.97
N LYS A 471 -11.71 -15.84 13.81
CA LYS A 471 -11.05 -17.06 14.30
C LYS A 471 -9.76 -17.32 13.54
N ASP A 472 -9.80 -17.25 12.24
CA ASP A 472 -8.66 -17.41 11.33
C ASP A 472 -7.54 -16.40 11.67
N TRP A 473 -7.91 -15.12 11.81
CA TRP A 473 -6.99 -14.05 12.22
C TRP A 473 -6.29 -14.31 13.56
N LEU A 474 -7.02 -14.85 14.57
CA LEU A 474 -6.43 -15.20 15.85
C LEU A 474 -5.48 -16.40 15.74
N GLU A 475 -5.74 -17.32 14.82
CA GLU A 475 -4.87 -18.46 14.52
C GLU A 475 -3.58 -17.97 13.85
N GLU A 476 -3.67 -17.04 12.88
CA GLU A 476 -2.50 -16.43 12.21
C GLU A 476 -1.64 -15.57 13.16
N LEU A 477 -2.25 -14.89 14.12
CA LEU A 477 -1.52 -14.15 15.13
C LEU A 477 -0.72 -15.07 16.09
N ASP A 478 -1.08 -16.34 16.21
CA ASP A 478 -0.41 -17.35 17.09
C ASP A 478 -0.13 -16.81 18.52
N GLY A 479 -1.06 -16.01 19.05
CA GLY A 479 -0.95 -15.39 20.37
C GLY A 479 -0.02 -14.17 20.43
N GLU A 480 0.57 -13.76 19.32
CA GLU A 480 1.31 -12.49 19.24
C GLU A 480 0.34 -11.31 19.34
N THR A 481 0.82 -10.18 19.85
CA THR A 481 0.07 -8.93 19.96
C THR A 481 0.77 -7.84 19.15
N TYR A 482 -0.01 -6.86 18.67
CA TYR A 482 0.55 -5.75 17.91
C TYR A 482 1.69 -5.08 18.67
N PRO A 483 2.92 -5.09 18.14
CA PRO A 483 4.10 -4.63 18.89
C PRO A 483 4.21 -3.10 18.94
N ASN A 484 3.27 -2.37 18.34
CA ASN A 484 3.27 -0.93 18.18
C ASN A 484 4.66 -0.37 17.81
N PRO A 485 5.01 -0.40 16.52
CA PRO A 485 6.37 -0.08 16.09
C PRO A 485 6.71 1.41 16.15
N LEU A 486 5.70 2.31 16.29
CA LEU A 486 5.89 3.75 16.41
C LEU A 486 5.86 4.18 17.89
N PRO A 487 6.98 4.63 18.47
CA PRO A 487 6.99 5.22 19.80
C PRO A 487 6.01 6.40 19.95
N PRO A 488 5.41 6.61 21.15
CA PRO A 488 4.42 7.68 21.37
C PRO A 488 4.91 9.09 21.07
N GLU A 489 6.21 9.32 21.21
CA GLU A 489 6.88 10.60 20.93
C GLU A 489 7.02 10.91 19.45
N VAL A 490 6.95 9.90 18.58
CA VAL A 490 7.03 10.10 17.12
C VAL A 490 5.73 10.74 16.64
N LYS A 491 5.86 11.90 16.01
CA LYS A 491 4.75 12.68 15.44
C LYS A 491 4.74 12.54 13.94
N PRO A 492 3.56 12.67 13.28
CA PRO A 492 3.49 12.82 11.84
C PRO A 492 4.13 14.15 11.42
N GLU A 493 5.17 14.08 10.54
CA GLU A 493 5.97 15.23 10.06
C GLU A 493 6.13 15.18 8.53
#